data_dc8fb9f29c5cb6fea4d613fd0917baec
#
_entry.id   dc8fb9f29c5cb6fea4d613fd0917baec
#
_cell.length_a   1.000
_cell.length_b   1.000
_cell.length_c   1.000
_cell.angle_alpha   90.00
_cell.angle_beta   90.00
_cell.angle_gamma   90.00
#
_symmetry.space_group_name_H-M   'P 1'
#
loop_
_entity.id
_entity.type
_entity.pdbx_description
1 polymer ?
#
loop_
_entity_poly.entity_id
_entity_poly.type
_entity_poly.pdbx_seq_one_letter_code
_entity_poly.pdbx_strand_id
1 'polypeptide(L)'
;ASCFYVPFTEYNIFGDRTAGSYYTETTACVNIAYNFLNGYDFKGIAIGANIKGSWRGVPNYADDDTNEIISNSGLRQSGLGLMADLGLLLRFNFLKFYNSREPNVRIGISARNLGVALTNFSGANGIKLDDPLPTILAAGISITLVEPVTLSLDFKQPIKLFDINSYLLPYISLGVSVSIFNNFSILAGIEVKGANPRISAGAEFQLSQLRMNLNYTLDLTSSVTPLNRISLSGK
;
A
#
# COMPACT_ATOMS: atom_id res chain seq x y z
N ALA A 1 1.84 -12.17 -5.54
CA ALA A 1 2.62 -12.50 -4.33
C ALA A 1 3.91 -11.69 -4.31
N SER A 2 4.36 -11.29 -3.15
CA SER A 2 5.66 -10.64 -2.93
C SER A 2 6.39 -11.36 -1.80
N CYS A 3 7.71 -11.42 -1.91
CA CYS A 3 8.58 -11.99 -0.88
C CYS A 3 9.77 -11.06 -0.68
N PHE A 4 10.05 -10.73 0.57
CA PHE A 4 11.20 -9.97 0.99
C PHE A 4 12.02 -10.83 1.94
N TYR A 5 13.32 -10.90 1.71
CA TYR A 5 14.24 -11.73 2.51
C TYR A 5 15.53 -10.95 2.74
N VAL A 6 15.92 -10.80 4.00
CA VAL A 6 17.16 -10.14 4.40
C VAL A 6 17.92 -11.04 5.36
N PRO A 7 19.04 -11.63 4.95
CA PRO A 7 19.95 -12.30 5.87
C PRO A 7 20.75 -11.27 6.66
N PHE A 8 21.03 -11.57 7.93
CA PHE A 8 21.91 -10.77 8.75
C PHE A 8 22.71 -11.67 9.69
N THR A 9 23.79 -11.12 10.23
CA THR A 9 24.66 -11.83 11.19
C THR A 9 24.42 -11.25 12.59
N GLU A 10 24.19 -12.11 13.54
CA GLU A 10 24.08 -11.76 14.97
C GLU A 10 25.47 -11.75 15.60
N TYR A 11 25.67 -10.75 16.47
CA TYR A 11 26.90 -10.58 17.23
C TYR A 11 26.55 -10.42 18.71
N ASN A 12 27.39 -11.00 19.59
CA ASN A 12 27.27 -10.77 21.02
C ASN A 12 27.77 -9.37 21.41
N ILE A 13 27.64 -9.02 22.69
CA ILE A 13 28.10 -7.73 23.23
C ILE A 13 29.61 -7.51 23.10
N PHE A 14 30.38 -8.57 22.88
CA PHE A 14 31.85 -8.52 22.69
C PHE A 14 32.25 -8.41 21.22
N GLY A 15 31.27 -8.44 20.29
CA GLY A 15 31.52 -8.37 18.85
C GLY A 15 31.80 -9.70 18.18
N ASP A 16 31.68 -10.83 18.88
CA ASP A 16 31.86 -12.17 18.31
C ASP A 16 30.59 -12.58 17.55
N ARG A 17 30.76 -13.24 16.42
CA ARG A 17 29.66 -13.78 15.64
C ARG A 17 29.00 -14.94 16.34
N THR A 18 27.76 -14.84 16.71
CA THR A 18 26.99 -15.89 17.39
C THR A 18 26.19 -16.74 16.42
N ALA A 19 25.43 -16.11 15.49
CA ALA A 19 24.56 -16.83 14.56
C ALA A 19 24.41 -16.13 13.23
N GLY A 20 23.91 -16.84 12.23
CA GLY A 20 23.34 -16.28 11.02
C GLY A 20 21.81 -16.32 11.13
N SER A 21 21.18 -15.18 10.98
CA SER A 21 19.74 -15.04 11.09
C SER A 21 19.13 -14.44 9.82
N TYR A 22 17.83 -14.42 9.75
CA TYR A 22 17.13 -13.85 8.60
C TYR A 22 15.81 -13.18 9.02
N TYR A 23 15.46 -12.15 8.30
CA TYR A 23 14.12 -11.57 8.30
C TYR A 23 13.43 -11.90 6.98
N THR A 24 12.22 -12.39 7.04
CA THR A 24 11.41 -12.65 5.85
C THR A 24 10.02 -12.07 5.99
N GLU A 25 9.52 -11.49 4.90
CA GLU A 25 8.14 -11.06 4.78
C GLU A 25 7.60 -11.55 3.44
N THR A 26 6.54 -12.34 3.51
CA THR A 26 5.90 -12.90 2.32
C THR A 26 4.42 -12.55 2.35
N THR A 27 3.93 -11.94 1.28
CA THR A 27 2.52 -11.61 1.11
C THR A 27 1.97 -12.27 -0.14
N ALA A 28 0.86 -12.97 0.01
CA ALA A 28 0.07 -13.51 -1.07
C ALA A 28 -1.33 -12.89 -1.07
N CYS A 29 -1.88 -12.64 -2.25
CA CYS A 29 -3.24 -12.12 -2.37
C CYS A 29 -3.99 -12.76 -3.55
N VAL A 30 -5.30 -12.86 -3.37
CA VAL A 30 -6.25 -13.24 -4.42
C VAL A 30 -7.23 -12.09 -4.60
N ASN A 31 -7.40 -11.65 -5.84
CA ASN A 31 -8.29 -10.54 -6.22
C ASN A 31 -9.45 -11.07 -7.02
N ILE A 32 -10.66 -10.59 -6.70
CA ILE A 32 -11.89 -10.81 -7.46
C ILE A 32 -12.52 -9.45 -7.70
N ALA A 33 -12.81 -9.13 -8.95
CA ALA A 33 -13.48 -7.90 -9.32
C ALA A 33 -14.56 -8.17 -10.37
N TYR A 34 -15.68 -7.48 -10.22
CA TYR A 34 -16.79 -7.56 -11.16
C TYR A 34 -17.30 -6.16 -11.51
N ASN A 35 -17.60 -5.98 -12.80
CA ASN A 35 -18.06 -4.73 -13.36
C ASN A 35 -19.53 -4.86 -13.78
N PHE A 36 -20.39 -4.12 -13.09
CA PHE A 36 -21.84 -4.08 -13.35
C PHE A 36 -22.17 -2.93 -14.30
N LEU A 37 -23.33 -3.03 -14.96
CA LEU A 37 -23.94 -1.96 -15.76
C LEU A 37 -22.98 -1.38 -16.82
N ASN A 38 -22.42 -2.23 -17.61
CA ASN A 38 -21.51 -1.84 -18.68
C ASN A 38 -22.29 -1.47 -19.94
N GLY A 39 -22.82 -0.24 -19.98
CA GLY A 39 -23.52 0.32 -21.14
C GLY A 39 -22.62 1.14 -22.05
N TYR A 40 -23.18 1.66 -23.14
CA TYR A 40 -22.44 2.45 -24.13
C TYR A 40 -21.93 3.78 -23.55
N ASP A 41 -22.78 4.49 -22.80
CA ASP A 41 -22.45 5.81 -22.20
C ASP A 41 -22.10 5.75 -20.72
N PHE A 42 -22.42 4.63 -20.07
CA PHE A 42 -22.20 4.44 -18.65
C PHE A 42 -21.40 3.16 -18.44
N LYS A 43 -20.12 3.30 -18.10
CA LYS A 43 -19.25 2.14 -17.83
C LYS A 43 -19.38 1.58 -16.42
N GLY A 44 -20.40 2.02 -15.72
CA GLY A 44 -21.02 1.32 -14.62
C GLY A 44 -20.28 1.37 -13.29
N ILE A 45 -20.68 0.43 -12.49
CA ILE A 45 -20.24 0.21 -11.12
C ILE A 45 -19.33 -1.01 -11.12
N ALA A 46 -18.13 -0.89 -10.60
CA ALA A 46 -17.24 -2.01 -10.36
C ALA A 46 -17.08 -2.25 -8.85
N ILE A 47 -17.19 -3.50 -8.44
CA ILE A 47 -16.96 -3.94 -7.06
C ILE A 47 -15.79 -4.90 -7.08
N GLY A 48 -14.85 -4.74 -6.16
CA GLY A 48 -13.69 -5.61 -6.02
C GLY A 48 -13.45 -6.00 -4.58
N ALA A 49 -12.91 -7.19 -4.40
CA ALA A 49 -12.46 -7.71 -3.11
C ALA A 49 -11.09 -8.38 -3.27
N ASN A 50 -10.23 -8.19 -2.28
CA ASN A 50 -8.97 -8.90 -2.13
C ASN A 50 -8.98 -9.69 -0.83
N ILE A 51 -8.42 -10.89 -0.85
CA ILE A 51 -8.04 -11.63 0.35
C ILE A 51 -6.52 -11.72 0.34
N LYS A 52 -5.89 -11.31 1.46
CA LYS A 52 -4.43 -11.25 1.60
C LYS A 52 -3.99 -12.06 2.81
N GLY A 53 -2.94 -12.85 2.63
CA GLY A 53 -2.20 -13.47 3.70
C GLY A 53 -0.77 -12.91 3.71
N SER A 54 -0.30 -12.45 4.86
CA SER A 54 1.06 -11.94 5.03
C SER A 54 1.75 -12.69 6.16
N TRP A 55 2.86 -13.31 5.85
CA TRP A 55 3.73 -13.96 6.83
C TRP A 55 4.98 -13.10 7.05
N ARG A 56 5.26 -12.80 8.31
CA ARG A 56 6.51 -12.17 8.75
C ARG A 56 7.26 -13.17 9.64
N GLY A 57 8.41 -13.61 9.19
CA GLY A 57 9.30 -14.49 9.94
C GLY A 57 10.49 -13.71 10.48
N VAL A 58 10.67 -13.79 11.79
CA VAL A 58 11.81 -13.21 12.52
C VAL A 58 12.39 -14.33 13.36
N PRO A 59 13.73 -14.46 13.48
CA PRO A 59 14.34 -15.46 14.34
C PRO A 59 13.92 -15.24 15.79
N ASN A 60 13.91 -16.32 16.55
CA ASN A 60 13.72 -16.25 17.99
C ASN A 60 14.93 -15.56 18.63
N TYR A 61 14.67 -14.67 19.55
CA TYR A 61 15.73 -14.04 20.32
C TYR A 61 16.26 -15.07 21.33
N ALA A 62 17.54 -15.36 21.27
CA ALA A 62 18.23 -16.26 22.17
C ALA A 62 19.15 -15.47 23.12
N ASP A 63 19.38 -16.01 24.31
CA ASP A 63 20.36 -15.50 25.23
C ASP A 63 21.77 -15.81 24.69
N ASP A 64 22.66 -14.82 24.73
CA ASP A 64 23.99 -14.91 24.15
C ASP A 64 24.90 -15.94 24.88
N ASP A 65 24.62 -16.23 26.16
CA ASP A 65 25.43 -17.11 26.98
C ASP A 65 24.92 -18.55 26.98
N THR A 66 23.59 -18.72 26.99
CA THR A 66 22.97 -20.05 27.15
C THR A 66 22.42 -20.61 25.85
N ASN A 67 22.30 -19.83 24.80
CA ASN A 67 21.55 -20.13 23.55
C ASN A 67 20.09 -20.54 23.81
N GLU A 68 19.56 -20.27 24.99
CA GLU A 68 18.14 -20.49 25.27
C GLU A 68 17.26 -19.39 24.71
N ILE A 69 16.13 -19.77 24.14
CA ILE A 69 15.19 -18.81 23.60
C ILE A 69 14.59 -18.00 24.74
N ILE A 70 14.81 -16.67 24.74
CA ILE A 70 14.25 -15.77 25.74
C ILE A 70 12.75 -15.66 25.52
N SER A 71 12.00 -16.41 26.33
CA SER A 71 10.55 -16.32 26.36
C SER A 71 10.12 -15.00 26.98
N ASN A 72 9.21 -14.28 26.33
CA ASN A 72 8.69 -12.99 26.78
C ASN A 72 9.66 -11.79 26.71
N SER A 73 10.61 -11.80 25.80
CA SER A 73 11.51 -10.63 25.55
C SER A 73 10.78 -9.34 25.16
N GLY A 74 9.45 -9.38 24.98
CA GLY A 74 8.67 -8.24 24.51
C GLY A 74 8.82 -7.94 23.01
N LEU A 75 9.76 -8.59 22.34
CA LEU A 75 9.95 -8.48 20.90
C LEU A 75 8.91 -9.34 20.18
N ARG A 76 8.15 -8.73 19.30
CA ARG A 76 7.21 -9.43 18.43
C ARG A 76 8.00 -10.21 17.40
N GLN A 77 8.01 -11.49 17.53
CA GLN A 77 8.77 -12.37 16.66
C GLN A 77 8.04 -12.59 15.33
N SER A 78 7.56 -13.76 15.06
CA SER A 78 6.86 -14.07 13.82
C SER A 78 5.37 -13.71 13.90
N GLY A 79 4.79 -13.39 12.76
CA GLY A 79 3.37 -13.03 12.68
C GLY A 79 2.72 -13.45 11.37
N LEU A 80 1.47 -13.89 11.47
CA LEU A 80 0.61 -14.20 10.32
C LEU A 80 -0.53 -13.18 10.27
N GLY A 81 -0.54 -12.35 9.25
CA GLY A 81 -1.64 -11.41 8.96
C GLY A 81 -2.65 -12.01 7.98
N LEU A 82 -3.93 -11.96 8.33
CA LEU A 82 -5.04 -12.28 7.44
C LEU A 82 -5.88 -11.03 7.26
N MET A 83 -6.00 -10.55 6.02
CA MET A 83 -6.61 -9.27 5.72
C MET A 83 -7.49 -9.36 4.48
N ALA A 84 -8.51 -8.53 4.43
CA ALA A 84 -9.33 -8.33 3.24
C ALA A 84 -9.32 -6.85 2.82
N ASP A 85 -9.45 -6.60 1.53
CA ASP A 85 -9.75 -5.28 0.99
C ASP A 85 -11.08 -5.34 0.26
N LEU A 86 -11.83 -4.25 0.34
CA LEU A 86 -13.07 -4.04 -0.39
C LEU A 86 -12.97 -2.73 -1.16
N GLY A 87 -13.50 -2.70 -2.37
CA GLY A 87 -13.48 -1.52 -3.22
C GLY A 87 -14.75 -1.39 -4.07
N LEU A 88 -15.19 -0.15 -4.23
CA LEU A 88 -16.27 0.27 -5.11
C LEU A 88 -15.74 1.35 -6.03
N LEU A 89 -16.00 1.24 -7.32
CA LEU A 89 -15.65 2.23 -8.34
C LEU A 89 -16.87 2.58 -9.18
N LEU A 90 -17.23 3.85 -9.18
CA LEU A 90 -18.27 4.45 -10.03
C LEU A 90 -17.60 5.18 -11.19
N ARG A 91 -18.12 5.01 -12.41
CA ARG A 91 -17.61 5.64 -13.62
C ARG A 91 -18.76 6.18 -14.45
N PHE A 92 -18.75 7.47 -14.76
CA PHE A 92 -19.81 8.11 -15.52
C PHE A 92 -19.31 9.35 -16.28
N ASN A 93 -20.13 9.87 -17.18
CA ASN A 93 -19.85 11.11 -17.88
C ASN A 93 -20.53 12.29 -17.18
N PHE A 94 -19.74 13.35 -16.91
CA PHE A 94 -20.24 14.59 -16.35
C PHE A 94 -19.48 15.79 -16.94
N LEU A 95 -20.19 16.74 -17.52
CA LEU A 95 -19.62 17.95 -18.17
C LEU A 95 -18.44 17.61 -19.09
N LYS A 96 -18.64 16.63 -19.97
CA LYS A 96 -17.62 16.16 -20.88
C LYS A 96 -17.65 16.96 -22.18
N PHE A 97 -16.59 17.71 -22.47
CA PHE A 97 -16.49 18.60 -23.63
C PHE A 97 -15.69 18.00 -24.80
N TYR A 98 -15.30 16.73 -24.73
CA TYR A 98 -14.53 16.04 -25.74
C TYR A 98 -15.19 14.71 -26.11
N ASN A 99 -14.88 14.23 -27.31
CA ASN A 99 -15.47 13.00 -27.84
C ASN A 99 -14.59 11.79 -27.56
N SER A 100 -14.86 11.08 -26.47
CA SER A 100 -14.20 9.82 -26.11
C SER A 100 -15.21 8.82 -25.56
N ARG A 101 -14.95 7.53 -25.72
CA ARG A 101 -15.78 6.45 -25.16
C ARG A 101 -15.51 6.22 -23.66
N GLU A 102 -14.39 6.72 -23.13
CA GLU A 102 -14.03 6.56 -21.72
C GLU A 102 -14.81 7.57 -20.85
N PRO A 103 -15.34 7.16 -19.70
CA PRO A 103 -15.96 8.06 -18.74
C PRO A 103 -14.92 9.07 -18.24
N ASN A 104 -15.36 10.33 -18.14
CA ASN A 104 -14.49 11.39 -17.68
C ASN A 104 -14.44 11.54 -16.15
N VAL A 105 -15.43 11.01 -15.43
CA VAL A 105 -15.45 11.03 -13.96
C VAL A 105 -15.38 9.62 -13.40
N ARG A 106 -14.52 9.45 -12.41
CA ARG A 106 -14.35 8.20 -11.65
C ARG A 106 -14.37 8.53 -10.18
N ILE A 107 -15.23 7.86 -9.41
CA ILE A 107 -15.30 7.98 -7.96
C ILE A 107 -15.01 6.60 -7.38
N GLY A 108 -14.03 6.53 -6.48
CA GLY A 108 -13.63 5.30 -5.83
C GLY A 108 -13.78 5.39 -4.31
N ILE A 109 -14.25 4.32 -3.69
CA ILE A 109 -14.25 4.13 -2.24
C ILE A 109 -13.62 2.78 -1.96
N SER A 110 -12.73 2.71 -0.97
CA SER A 110 -12.11 1.44 -0.57
C SER A 110 -11.84 1.38 0.92
N ALA A 111 -11.95 0.17 1.45
CA ALA A 111 -11.48 -0.20 2.77
C ALA A 111 -10.37 -1.25 2.59
N ARG A 112 -9.19 -0.99 3.12
CA ARG A 112 -8.00 -1.84 2.95
C ARG A 112 -7.51 -2.34 4.28
N ASN A 113 -6.91 -3.55 4.28
CA ASN A 113 -6.33 -4.18 5.46
C ASN A 113 -7.35 -4.42 6.59
N LEU A 114 -8.59 -4.79 6.22
CA LEU A 114 -9.59 -5.26 7.16
C LEU A 114 -9.16 -6.65 7.64
N GLY A 115 -8.60 -6.78 8.85
CA GLY A 115 -8.12 -8.09 9.27
C GLY A 115 -7.42 -8.09 10.62
N VAL A 116 -6.74 -9.19 10.87
CA VAL A 116 -6.07 -9.47 12.14
C VAL A 116 -4.67 -10.02 11.91
N ALA A 117 -3.77 -9.79 12.86
CA ALA A 117 -2.50 -10.49 12.95
C ALA A 117 -2.52 -11.49 14.10
N LEU A 118 -2.03 -12.68 13.84
CA LEU A 118 -1.73 -13.68 14.83
C LEU A 118 -0.25 -13.59 15.15
N THR A 119 0.09 -13.33 16.39
CA THR A 119 1.46 -13.19 16.87
C THR A 119 1.72 -14.11 18.05
N ASN A 120 2.98 -14.22 18.46
CA ASN A 120 3.40 -15.01 19.61
C ASN A 120 3.19 -16.53 19.47
N PHE A 121 3.51 -17.09 18.30
CA PHE A 121 3.37 -18.53 18.03
C PHE A 121 4.21 -19.42 18.95
N SER A 122 5.32 -18.91 19.47
CA SER A 122 6.28 -19.66 20.33
C SER A 122 6.16 -19.26 21.82
N GLY A 123 5.25 -18.38 22.18
CA GLY A 123 5.16 -17.84 23.54
C GLY A 123 4.33 -18.73 24.48
N ALA A 124 4.75 -18.82 25.75
CA ALA A 124 4.06 -19.57 26.79
C ALA A 124 2.61 -19.08 27.05
N ASN A 125 2.30 -17.83 26.69
CA ASN A 125 0.98 -17.20 26.88
C ASN A 125 0.01 -17.42 25.70
N GLY A 126 0.37 -18.27 24.75
CA GLY A 126 -0.45 -18.58 23.57
C GLY A 126 -0.46 -17.49 22.51
N ILE A 127 -1.17 -17.77 21.42
CA ILE A 127 -1.30 -16.87 20.25
C ILE A 127 -2.08 -15.62 20.65
N LYS A 128 -1.55 -14.45 20.30
CA LYS A 128 -2.20 -13.14 20.50
C LYS A 128 -2.74 -12.60 19.18
N LEU A 129 -3.92 -11.98 19.25
CA LEU A 129 -4.49 -11.19 18.17
C LEU A 129 -3.97 -9.75 18.26
N ASP A 130 -3.58 -9.19 17.13
CA ASP A 130 -3.07 -7.83 17.01
C ASP A 130 -3.48 -7.22 15.66
N ASP A 131 -3.40 -5.91 15.55
CA ASP A 131 -3.58 -5.22 14.27
C ASP A 131 -2.36 -5.49 13.38
N PRO A 132 -2.52 -6.11 12.21
CA PRO A 132 -1.40 -6.38 11.31
C PRO A 132 -0.84 -5.09 10.71
N LEU A 133 -1.72 -4.28 10.23
CA LEU A 133 -1.51 -2.96 9.64
C LEU A 133 -2.77 -2.13 9.89
N PRO A 134 -2.66 -0.79 10.00
CA PRO A 134 -3.83 0.05 10.11
C PRO A 134 -4.78 -0.17 8.93
N THR A 135 -6.08 -0.35 9.22
CA THR A 135 -7.11 -0.31 8.20
C THR A 135 -7.15 1.07 7.57
N ILE A 136 -7.18 1.15 6.25
CA ILE A 136 -7.24 2.42 5.51
C ILE A 136 -8.59 2.52 4.82
N LEU A 137 -9.41 3.48 5.26
CA LEU A 137 -10.57 3.93 4.52
C LEU A 137 -10.11 5.00 3.52
N ALA A 138 -10.43 4.82 2.27
CA ALA A 138 -10.07 5.78 1.23
C ALA A 138 -11.27 6.10 0.34
N ALA A 139 -11.37 7.39 -0.02
CA ALA A 139 -12.30 7.88 -1.02
C ALA A 139 -11.54 8.79 -1.98
N GLY A 140 -11.82 8.67 -3.27
CA GLY A 140 -11.15 9.45 -4.28
C GLY A 140 -12.05 9.78 -5.45
N ILE A 141 -11.75 10.90 -6.10
CA ILE A 141 -12.37 11.35 -7.34
C ILE A 141 -11.29 11.64 -8.37
N SER A 142 -11.54 11.26 -9.59
CA SER A 142 -10.69 11.59 -10.74
C SER A 142 -11.57 12.12 -11.86
N ILE A 143 -11.15 13.22 -12.45
CA ILE A 143 -11.87 13.87 -13.55
C ILE A 143 -10.92 14.21 -14.69
N THR A 144 -11.31 13.82 -15.92
CA THR A 144 -10.64 14.25 -17.14
C THR A 144 -11.45 15.42 -17.71
N LEU A 145 -10.95 16.64 -17.53
CA LEU A 145 -11.60 17.87 -17.95
C LEU A 145 -11.50 18.06 -19.46
N VAL A 146 -10.29 17.91 -19.96
CA VAL A 146 -9.93 18.03 -21.38
C VAL A 146 -8.93 16.93 -21.68
N GLU A 147 -9.06 16.24 -22.80
CA GLU A 147 -7.96 15.38 -23.25
C GLU A 147 -6.75 16.29 -23.54
N PRO A 148 -5.62 16.04 -22.98
CA PRO A 148 -5.12 14.84 -22.30
C PRO A 148 -4.98 14.94 -20.76
N VAL A 149 -5.66 15.87 -20.08
CA VAL A 149 -5.42 16.22 -18.68
C VAL A 149 -6.43 15.55 -17.75
N THR A 150 -5.93 14.77 -16.79
CA THR A 150 -6.73 14.18 -15.71
C THR A 150 -6.26 14.71 -14.36
N LEU A 151 -7.20 15.16 -13.55
CA LEU A 151 -6.99 15.56 -12.16
C LEU A 151 -7.52 14.49 -11.23
N SER A 152 -6.86 14.28 -10.09
CA SER A 152 -7.30 13.35 -9.05
C SER A 152 -7.15 13.95 -7.66
N LEU A 153 -8.09 13.61 -6.80
CA LEU A 153 -8.11 13.96 -5.38
C LEU A 153 -8.46 12.71 -4.59
N ASP A 154 -7.60 12.33 -3.64
CA ASP A 154 -7.81 11.21 -2.75
C ASP A 154 -7.75 11.65 -1.29
N PHE A 155 -8.66 11.12 -0.50
CA PHE A 155 -8.68 11.21 0.95
C PHE A 155 -8.50 9.81 1.53
N LYS A 156 -7.59 9.64 2.49
CA LYS A 156 -7.28 8.36 3.13
C LYS A 156 -7.24 8.54 4.64
N GLN A 157 -8.05 7.78 5.36
CA GLN A 157 -8.11 7.75 6.82
C GLN A 157 -7.62 6.40 7.32
N PRO A 158 -6.43 6.28 7.92
CA PRO A 158 -6.02 5.09 8.61
C PRO A 158 -6.75 4.98 9.95
N ILE A 159 -7.14 3.74 10.30
CA ILE A 159 -7.85 3.40 11.54
C ILE A 159 -7.22 2.12 12.10
N LYS A 160 -7.02 2.05 13.41
CA LYS A 160 -6.68 0.81 14.09
C LYS A 160 -7.97 0.10 14.52
N LEU A 161 -8.19 -1.13 14.06
CA LEU A 161 -9.44 -1.87 14.32
C LEU A 161 -9.60 -2.21 15.81
N PHE A 162 -8.51 -2.52 16.51
CA PHE A 162 -8.53 -2.89 17.92
C PHE A 162 -8.32 -1.71 18.88
N ASP A 163 -7.99 -0.52 18.35
CA ASP A 163 -7.83 0.71 19.12
C ASP A 163 -8.39 1.89 18.34
N ILE A 164 -9.72 1.94 18.25
CA ILE A 164 -10.44 2.97 17.46
C ILE A 164 -10.21 4.38 18.04
N ASN A 165 -9.88 4.48 19.32
CA ASN A 165 -9.61 5.77 19.97
C ASN A 165 -8.24 6.36 19.62
N SER A 166 -7.33 5.56 19.04
CA SER A 166 -6.05 6.08 18.59
C SER A 166 -6.23 6.89 17.31
N TYR A 167 -6.05 8.19 17.41
CA TYR A 167 -6.13 9.08 16.26
C TYR A 167 -4.91 8.91 15.36
N LEU A 168 -5.13 8.49 14.12
CA LEU A 168 -4.12 8.46 13.08
C LEU A 168 -4.39 9.58 12.07
N LEU A 169 -3.34 10.30 11.69
CA LEU A 169 -3.44 11.44 10.78
C LEU A 169 -3.98 11.01 9.41
N PRO A 170 -4.98 11.71 8.87
CA PRO A 170 -5.46 11.49 7.51
C PRO A 170 -4.43 11.93 6.48
N TYR A 171 -4.54 11.39 5.28
CA TYR A 171 -3.78 11.79 4.10
C TYR A 171 -4.71 12.41 3.07
N ILE A 172 -4.27 13.49 2.47
CA ILE A 172 -4.91 14.08 1.30
C ILE A 172 -3.89 14.06 0.17
N SER A 173 -4.28 13.53 -0.98
CA SER A 173 -3.41 13.45 -2.15
C SER A 173 -4.08 14.16 -3.32
N LEU A 174 -3.33 15.02 -3.99
CA LEU A 174 -3.71 15.65 -5.24
C LEU A 174 -2.78 15.12 -6.34
N GLY A 175 -3.34 14.79 -7.48
CA GLY A 175 -2.58 14.29 -8.63
C GLY A 175 -3.03 14.91 -9.94
N VAL A 176 -2.08 15.08 -10.82
CA VAL A 176 -2.29 15.51 -12.21
C VAL A 176 -1.61 14.49 -13.11
N SER A 177 -2.33 14.05 -14.13
CA SER A 177 -1.79 13.22 -15.21
C SER A 177 -2.02 13.94 -16.54
N VAL A 178 -0.97 14.03 -17.35
CA VAL A 178 -1.02 14.60 -18.69
C VAL A 178 -0.53 13.57 -19.70
N SER A 179 -1.43 13.10 -20.57
CA SER A 179 -1.12 12.15 -21.64
C SER A 179 -0.64 12.91 -22.87
N ILE A 180 0.69 13.00 -23.07
CA ILE A 180 1.28 13.73 -24.18
C ILE A 180 1.06 13.00 -25.51
N PHE A 181 1.15 11.67 -25.47
CA PHE A 181 0.86 10.77 -26.57
C PHE A 181 -0.01 9.62 -26.09
N ASN A 182 -0.60 8.87 -27.01
CA ASN A 182 -1.42 7.70 -26.65
C ASN A 182 -0.69 6.66 -25.79
N ASN A 183 0.64 6.70 -25.83
CA ASN A 183 1.51 5.71 -25.18
C ASN A 183 2.38 6.32 -24.06
N PHE A 184 2.31 7.63 -23.81
CA PHE A 184 3.15 8.30 -22.84
C PHE A 184 2.39 9.33 -22.03
N SER A 185 2.47 9.22 -20.71
CA SER A 185 1.86 10.17 -19.76
C SER A 185 2.88 10.63 -18.73
N ILE A 186 2.80 11.89 -18.36
CA ILE A 186 3.53 12.47 -17.23
C ILE A 186 2.57 12.60 -16.05
N LEU A 187 3.06 12.26 -14.88
CA LEU A 187 2.32 12.30 -13.64
C LEU A 187 3.02 13.21 -12.63
N ALA A 188 2.25 14.00 -11.93
CA ALA A 188 2.73 14.78 -10.80
C ALA A 188 1.72 14.71 -9.66
N GLY A 189 2.20 14.75 -8.42
CA GLY A 189 1.32 14.66 -7.28
C GLY A 189 1.93 15.25 -6.03
N ILE A 190 1.05 15.60 -5.10
CA ILE A 190 1.39 16.00 -3.75
C ILE A 190 0.52 15.22 -2.79
N GLU A 191 1.13 14.66 -1.75
CA GLU A 191 0.44 14.01 -0.65
C GLU A 191 0.79 14.73 0.65
N VAL A 192 -0.21 15.06 1.44
CA VAL A 192 -0.05 15.72 2.74
C VAL A 192 -0.58 14.81 3.83
N LYS A 193 0.27 14.48 4.78
CA LYS A 193 -0.05 13.76 6.01
C LYS A 193 0.26 14.64 7.21
N GLY A 194 -0.76 15.31 7.74
CA GLY A 194 -0.54 16.33 8.77
C GLY A 194 0.35 17.47 8.23
N ALA A 195 1.48 17.74 8.89
CA ALA A 195 2.45 18.76 8.48
C ALA A 195 3.50 18.24 7.46
N ASN A 196 3.36 17.00 6.96
CA ASN A 196 4.37 16.33 6.16
C ASN A 196 4.00 16.26 4.68
N PRO A 197 4.38 17.23 3.84
CA PRO A 197 4.15 17.16 2.40
C PRO A 197 5.17 16.23 1.71
N ARG A 198 4.66 15.46 0.75
CA ARG A 198 5.43 14.62 -0.16
C ARG A 198 5.10 15.02 -1.58
N ILE A 199 6.11 15.24 -2.39
CA ILE A 199 5.96 15.53 -3.81
C ILE A 199 6.38 14.32 -4.60
N SER A 200 5.61 13.96 -5.60
CA SER A 200 5.92 12.86 -6.52
C SER A 200 5.85 13.33 -7.96
N ALA A 201 6.75 12.80 -8.77
CA ALA A 201 6.72 12.92 -10.20
C ALA A 201 6.90 11.55 -10.83
N GLY A 202 6.26 11.31 -11.97
CA GLY A 202 6.34 10.02 -12.63
C GLY A 202 6.12 10.11 -14.12
N ALA A 203 6.44 9.02 -14.80
CA ALA A 203 6.16 8.81 -16.20
C ALA A 203 5.58 7.42 -16.41
N GLU A 204 4.56 7.32 -17.25
CA GLU A 204 3.94 6.08 -17.65
C GLU A 204 4.16 5.88 -19.15
N PHE A 205 4.64 4.69 -19.49
CA PHE A 205 4.78 4.22 -20.87
C PHE A 205 3.87 3.03 -21.09
N GLN A 206 3.06 3.06 -22.14
CA GLN A 206 2.20 1.97 -22.55
C GLN A 206 2.61 1.48 -23.93
N LEU A 207 3.20 0.29 -24.00
CA LEU A 207 3.58 -0.39 -25.23
C LEU A 207 2.67 -1.58 -25.45
N SER A 208 1.68 -1.46 -26.32
CA SER A 208 0.77 -2.55 -26.72
C SER A 208 0.26 -3.42 -25.53
N GLN A 209 1.07 -4.34 -25.05
CA GLN A 209 0.73 -5.27 -23.96
C GLN A 209 1.50 -4.97 -22.65
N LEU A 210 2.50 -4.09 -22.68
CA LEU A 210 3.34 -3.77 -21.53
C LEU A 210 3.08 -2.33 -21.08
N ARG A 211 2.71 -2.17 -19.81
CA ARG A 211 2.61 -0.86 -19.15
C ARG A 211 3.73 -0.73 -18.12
N MET A 212 4.58 0.25 -18.27
CA MET A 212 5.66 0.56 -17.35
C MET A 212 5.42 1.91 -16.70
N ASN A 213 5.56 1.96 -15.38
CA ASN A 213 5.47 3.19 -14.60
C ASN A 213 6.80 3.42 -13.88
N LEU A 214 7.38 4.59 -14.06
CA LEU A 214 8.52 5.07 -13.29
C LEU A 214 8.05 6.23 -12.41
N ASN A 215 8.21 6.10 -11.10
CA ASN A 215 7.80 7.13 -10.16
C ASN A 215 8.97 7.52 -9.25
N TYR A 216 9.09 8.80 -9.00
CA TYR A 216 9.99 9.38 -8.03
C TYR A 216 9.20 10.12 -6.97
N THR A 217 9.47 9.87 -5.71
CA THR A 217 8.80 10.54 -4.58
C THR A 217 9.84 11.16 -3.67
N LEU A 218 9.68 12.44 -3.38
CA LEU A 218 10.50 13.22 -2.46
C LEU A 218 9.69 13.54 -1.21
N ASP A 219 10.17 13.12 -0.04
CA ASP A 219 9.63 13.48 1.26
C ASP A 219 10.36 14.73 1.76
N LEU A 220 9.64 15.84 1.89
CA LEU A 220 10.21 17.15 2.25
C LEU A 220 10.41 17.33 3.75
N THR A 221 9.97 16.40 4.58
CA THR A 221 9.92 16.57 6.05
C THR A 221 11.00 15.83 6.79
N SER A 222 11.77 14.98 6.14
CA SER A 222 12.91 14.34 6.77
C SER A 222 14.03 15.37 6.97
N SER A 223 14.22 15.80 8.22
CA SER A 223 15.28 16.74 8.59
C SER A 223 16.69 16.13 8.53
N VAL A 224 16.80 14.80 8.49
CA VAL A 224 18.09 14.09 8.55
C VAL A 224 18.54 13.61 7.18
N THR A 225 17.67 13.03 6.40
CA THR A 225 17.90 12.66 5.01
C THR A 225 16.58 12.64 4.26
N PRO A 226 16.41 13.42 3.17
CA PRO A 226 15.23 13.31 2.35
C PRO A 226 15.13 11.87 1.82
N LEU A 227 14.09 11.16 2.21
CA LEU A 227 13.85 9.80 1.77
C LEU A 227 13.38 9.84 0.31
N ASN A 228 14.33 9.71 -0.59
CA ASN A 228 14.06 9.61 -2.01
C ASN A 228 13.64 8.18 -2.33
N ARG A 229 12.44 8.01 -2.84
CA ARG A 229 11.95 6.72 -3.27
C ARG A 229 11.76 6.68 -4.77
N ILE A 230 12.47 5.77 -5.43
CA ILE A 230 12.25 5.44 -6.84
C ILE A 230 11.50 4.12 -6.89
N SER A 231 10.41 4.04 -7.64
CA SER A 231 9.69 2.81 -7.89
C SER A 231 9.51 2.60 -9.40
N LEU A 232 9.76 1.40 -9.85
CA LEU A 232 9.47 0.93 -11.19
C LEU A 232 8.44 -0.20 -11.10
N SER A 233 7.36 -0.11 -11.84
CA SER A 233 6.37 -1.16 -11.93
C SER A 233 6.06 -1.47 -13.39
N GLY A 234 5.85 -2.75 -13.70
CA GLY A 234 5.43 -3.23 -15.02
C GLY A 234 4.17 -4.09 -14.88
N LYS A 235 3.31 -4.08 -15.90
CA LYS A 235 2.10 -4.91 -15.96
C LYS A 235 1.86 -5.37 -17.40
#